data_d36cc6b8c59cefbafda900a1c8fc2e7e
#
_entry.id   d36cc6b8c59cefbafda900a1c8fc2e7e
#
_cell.length_a   1.000
_cell.length_b   1.000
_cell.length_c   1.000
_cell.angle_alpha   90.00
_cell.angle_beta   90.00
_cell.angle_gamma   90.00
#
_symmetry.space_group_name_H-M   'P 1'
#
loop_
_entity.id
_entity.type
_entity.pdbx_description
1 polymer ?
#
loop_
_entity_poly.entity_id
_entity_poly.type
_entity_poly.pdbx_seq_one_letter_code
_entity_poly.pdbx_strand_id
1 'polypeptide(L)'
;MKEAVRMQWHTPIGYKVLNGKIVVYEEHRKIVEQIFRDYDSGISALRIAKDLKDRGIKNAHDRVGWSHASIGRILENYNYLGTEDYEQIIDKELFERVQKKREQVRIEGSRGKHRPNKRERLIFSGVLRCAECGCPYSHTIRE
;
A
#
# COMPACT_ATOMS: atom_id res chain seq x y z
N MET A 1 -13.70 38.85 -3.62
CA MET A 1 -13.02 37.81 -4.40
C MET A 1 -13.11 36.52 -3.61
N LYS A 2 -13.88 35.57 -4.07
CA LYS A 2 -13.97 34.26 -3.45
C LYS A 2 -12.83 33.42 -4.02
N GLU A 3 -11.71 33.32 -3.31
CA GLU A 3 -10.80 32.23 -3.53
C GLU A 3 -11.56 30.94 -3.29
N ALA A 4 -11.84 30.23 -4.38
CA ALA A 4 -12.38 28.88 -4.29
C ALA A 4 -11.33 28.05 -3.56
N VAL A 5 -11.57 27.83 -2.27
CA VAL A 5 -10.87 26.80 -1.52
C VAL A 5 -11.12 25.51 -2.28
N ARG A 6 -10.15 25.12 -3.13
CA ARG A 6 -10.13 23.78 -3.69
C ARG A 6 -10.09 22.85 -2.49
N MET A 7 -11.25 22.31 -2.14
CA MET A 7 -11.33 21.20 -1.20
C MET A 7 -10.43 20.13 -1.75
N GLN A 8 -9.25 19.99 -1.16
CA GLN A 8 -8.37 18.88 -1.46
C GLN A 8 -9.05 17.63 -0.90
N TRP A 9 -9.68 16.89 -1.75
CA TRP A 9 -10.41 15.66 -1.44
C TRP A 9 -9.52 14.55 -0.86
N HIS A 10 -8.22 14.81 -0.70
CA HIS A 10 -7.20 13.84 -0.34
C HIS A 10 -6.27 14.32 0.78
N THR A 11 -6.83 14.93 1.83
CA THR A 11 -6.01 15.19 3.01
C THR A 11 -5.52 13.86 3.58
N PRO A 12 -4.19 13.66 3.73
CA PRO A 12 -3.65 12.43 4.30
C PRO A 12 -4.18 12.20 5.71
N ILE A 13 -4.32 10.93 6.10
CA ILE A 13 -4.63 10.61 7.50
C ILE A 13 -3.56 11.22 8.42
N GLY A 14 -3.93 11.71 9.57
CA GLY A 14 -3.05 12.47 10.47
C GLY A 14 -3.30 13.97 10.41
N TYR A 15 -3.96 14.45 9.38
CA TYR A 15 -4.27 15.87 9.19
C TYR A 15 -5.76 16.10 8.95
N LYS A 16 -6.21 17.30 9.29
CA LYS A 16 -7.54 17.81 8.98
C LYS A 16 -7.45 19.26 8.52
N VAL A 17 -8.42 19.70 7.73
CA VAL A 17 -8.53 21.11 7.33
C VAL A 17 -9.39 21.84 8.37
N LEU A 18 -8.84 22.87 8.98
CA LEU A 18 -9.53 23.75 9.89
C LEU A 18 -9.34 25.20 9.44
N ASN A 19 -10.44 25.91 9.18
CA ASN A 19 -10.41 27.31 8.71
C ASN A 19 -9.48 27.53 7.49
N GLY A 20 -9.47 26.58 6.54
CA GLY A 20 -8.63 26.63 5.35
C GLY A 20 -7.15 26.30 5.56
N LYS A 21 -6.74 25.95 6.77
CA LYS A 21 -5.38 25.50 7.08
C LYS A 21 -5.36 24.01 7.41
N ILE A 22 -4.28 23.35 7.03
CA ILE A 22 -4.04 21.95 7.36
C ILE A 22 -3.42 21.91 8.77
N VAL A 23 -4.05 21.19 9.67
CA VAL A 23 -3.59 21.02 11.05
C VAL A 23 -3.51 19.53 11.40
N VAL A 24 -2.62 19.19 12.31
CA VAL A 24 -2.51 17.82 12.82
C VAL A 24 -3.77 17.44 13.60
N TYR A 25 -4.27 16.24 13.34
CA TYR A 25 -5.36 15.64 14.11
C TYR A 25 -4.78 14.54 15.02
N GLU A 26 -4.71 14.83 16.31
CA GLU A 26 -3.99 14.01 17.30
C GLU A 26 -4.40 12.54 17.33
N GLU A 27 -5.68 12.23 17.16
CA GLU A 27 -6.15 10.84 17.13
C GLU A 27 -5.57 10.08 15.95
N HIS A 28 -5.57 10.70 14.77
CA HIS A 28 -5.01 10.10 13.56
C HIS A 28 -3.48 10.13 13.53
N ARG A 29 -2.85 11.12 14.17
CA ARG A 29 -1.39 11.19 14.35
C ARG A 29 -0.87 9.93 15.02
N LYS A 30 -1.48 9.53 16.14
CA LYS A 30 -1.10 8.30 16.86
C LYS A 30 -1.21 7.05 15.99
N ILE A 31 -2.24 6.99 15.13
CA ILE A 31 -2.41 5.88 14.19
C ILE A 31 -1.26 5.84 13.17
N VAL A 32 -0.89 7.00 12.61
CA VAL A 32 0.22 7.10 11.65
C VAL A 32 1.54 6.70 12.31
N GLU A 33 1.85 7.24 13.49
CA GLU A 33 3.05 6.86 14.26
C GLU A 33 3.09 5.36 14.55
N GLN A 34 1.96 4.77 14.93
CA GLN A 34 1.85 3.33 15.18
C GLN A 34 2.14 2.51 13.92
N ILE A 35 1.58 2.89 12.77
CA ILE A 35 1.83 2.23 11.48
C ILE A 35 3.31 2.23 11.13
N PHE A 36 4.00 3.37 11.28
CA PHE A 36 5.44 3.46 11.00
C PHE A 36 6.28 2.62 11.95
N ARG A 37 5.97 2.62 13.25
CA ARG A 37 6.68 1.80 14.27
C ARG A 37 6.45 0.31 14.04
N ASP A 38 5.22 -0.10 13.74
CA ASP A 38 4.89 -1.50 13.49
C ASP A 38 5.62 -2.02 12.25
N TYR A 39 5.66 -1.21 11.19
CA TYR A 39 6.41 -1.58 9.98
C TYR A 39 7.92 -1.61 10.22
N ASP A 40 8.46 -0.67 11.01
CA ASP A 40 9.87 -0.66 11.39
C ASP A 40 10.23 -1.88 12.27
N SER A 41 9.32 -2.38 13.09
CA SER A 41 9.51 -3.63 13.86
C SER A 41 9.45 -4.90 13.01
N GLY A 42 9.08 -4.81 11.73
CA GLY A 42 9.03 -5.94 10.79
C GLY A 42 7.62 -6.50 10.54
N ILE A 43 6.58 -5.84 11.02
CA ILE A 43 5.20 -6.25 10.75
C ILE A 43 4.84 -5.87 9.32
N SER A 44 4.28 -6.80 8.55
CA SER A 44 3.91 -6.55 7.16
C SER A 44 2.72 -5.59 7.04
N ALA A 45 2.67 -4.82 5.95
CA ALA A 45 1.56 -3.89 5.67
C ALA A 45 0.19 -4.57 5.67
N LEU A 46 0.12 -5.84 5.24
CA LEU A 46 -1.11 -6.63 5.27
C LEU A 46 -1.57 -6.90 6.70
N ARG A 47 -0.64 -7.26 7.59
CA ARG A 47 -0.94 -7.54 8.99
C ARG A 47 -1.33 -6.28 9.75
N ILE A 48 -0.64 -5.17 9.50
CA ILE A 48 -1.01 -3.85 10.06
C ILE A 48 -2.43 -3.46 9.63
N ALA A 49 -2.76 -3.60 8.34
CA ALA A 49 -4.10 -3.31 7.83
C ALA A 49 -5.18 -4.18 8.48
N LYS A 50 -4.88 -5.46 8.70
CA LYS A 50 -5.78 -6.39 9.39
C LYS A 50 -6.01 -5.99 10.85
N ASP A 51 -4.93 -5.69 11.59
CA ASP A 51 -5.01 -5.27 12.99
C ASP A 51 -5.85 -3.99 13.17
N LEU A 52 -5.61 -2.97 12.34
CA LEU A 52 -6.40 -1.74 12.35
C LEU A 52 -7.88 -1.98 12.04
N LYS A 53 -8.17 -2.90 11.14
CA LYS A 53 -9.54 -3.30 10.81
C LYS A 53 -10.19 -4.06 11.95
N ASP A 54 -9.50 -5.02 12.55
CA ASP A 54 -10.01 -5.84 13.66
C ASP A 54 -10.26 -4.98 14.92
N ARG A 55 -9.47 -3.92 15.12
CA ARG A 55 -9.66 -2.92 16.17
C ARG A 55 -10.76 -1.89 15.86
N GLY A 56 -11.38 -1.95 14.68
CA GLY A 56 -12.42 -1.02 14.27
C GLY A 56 -11.95 0.41 14.04
N ILE A 57 -10.64 0.63 13.84
CA ILE A 57 -10.07 1.95 13.64
C ILE A 57 -10.49 2.48 12.26
N LYS A 58 -11.00 3.70 12.23
CA LYS A 58 -11.45 4.36 11.02
C LYS A 58 -10.26 4.99 10.27
N ASN A 59 -10.35 4.99 8.94
CA ASN A 59 -9.37 5.66 8.08
C ASN A 59 -9.74 7.14 7.85
N ALA A 60 -8.98 7.85 7.00
CA ALA A 60 -9.21 9.25 6.68
C ALA A 60 -10.62 9.55 6.09
N HIS A 61 -11.33 8.54 5.63
CA HIS A 61 -12.69 8.64 5.09
C HIS A 61 -13.77 8.18 6.08
N ASP A 62 -13.45 8.10 7.35
CA ASP A 62 -14.35 7.66 8.44
C ASP A 62 -14.90 6.24 8.24
N ARG A 63 -14.15 5.38 7.54
CA ARG A 63 -14.51 3.99 7.23
C ARG A 63 -13.52 3.01 7.84
N VAL A 64 -14.02 1.87 8.33
CA VAL A 64 -13.19 0.74 8.73
C VAL A 64 -12.79 -0.06 7.48
N GLY A 65 -11.92 0.51 6.67
CA GLY A 65 -11.51 -0.07 5.40
C GLY A 65 -10.01 0.08 5.18
N TRP A 66 -9.23 -0.77 5.83
CA TRP A 66 -7.79 -0.81 5.70
C TRP A 66 -7.35 -1.91 4.73
N SER A 67 -6.39 -1.60 3.89
CA SER A 67 -5.77 -2.55 2.95
C SER A 67 -4.25 -2.36 2.98
N HIS A 68 -3.51 -3.35 2.50
CA HIS A 68 -2.06 -3.23 2.36
C HIS A 68 -1.66 -2.05 1.46
N ALA A 69 -2.48 -1.74 0.46
CA ALA A 69 -2.24 -0.60 -0.43
C ALA A 69 -2.43 0.75 0.30
N SER A 70 -3.43 0.85 1.19
CA SER A 70 -3.62 2.07 2.00
C SER A 70 -2.45 2.29 2.97
N ILE A 71 -1.97 1.23 3.61
CA ILE A 71 -0.76 1.28 4.45
C ILE A 71 0.46 1.68 3.62
N GLY A 72 0.64 1.07 2.44
CA GLY A 72 1.73 1.41 1.53
C GLY A 72 1.77 2.90 1.17
N ARG A 73 0.62 3.50 0.85
CA ARG A 73 0.52 4.95 0.55
C ARG A 73 0.85 5.82 1.75
N ILE A 74 0.47 5.41 2.97
CA ILE A 74 0.83 6.14 4.19
C ILE A 74 2.34 6.10 4.38
N LEU A 75 2.98 4.95 4.25
CA LEU A 75 4.41 4.78 4.41
C LEU A 75 5.24 5.52 3.34
N GLU A 76 4.68 5.81 2.17
CA GLU A 76 5.31 6.56 1.07
C GLU A 76 5.15 8.08 1.18
N ASN A 77 4.26 8.56 2.02
CA ASN A 77 3.87 9.95 2.01
C ASN A 77 4.90 10.84 2.73
N TYR A 78 5.64 11.62 1.97
CA TYR A 78 6.65 12.57 2.46
C TYR A 78 6.07 13.74 3.28
N ASN A 79 4.77 14.02 3.18
CA ASN A 79 4.14 15.10 3.94
C ASN A 79 4.28 14.91 5.45
N TYR A 80 4.43 13.67 5.91
CA TYR A 80 4.64 13.36 7.34
C TYR A 80 6.00 13.82 7.88
N LEU A 81 6.97 14.16 7.02
CA LEU A 81 8.26 14.73 7.41
C LEU A 81 8.18 16.24 7.72
N GLY A 82 7.06 16.86 7.45
CA GLY A 82 6.88 18.30 7.53
C GLY A 82 7.22 18.99 6.20
N THR A 83 6.28 19.81 5.75
CA THR A 83 6.41 20.69 4.58
C THR A 83 5.84 22.05 4.94
N GLU A 84 5.83 23.00 4.00
CA GLU A 84 5.26 24.34 4.24
C GLU A 84 3.80 24.29 4.72
N ASP A 85 3.02 23.31 4.22
CA ASP A 85 1.59 23.16 4.52
C ASP A 85 1.29 22.10 5.59
N TYR A 86 2.24 21.19 5.84
CA TYR A 86 2.03 20.03 6.71
C TYR A 86 3.02 20.03 7.87
N GLU A 87 2.50 19.99 9.09
CA GLU A 87 3.31 19.84 10.29
C GLU A 87 3.91 18.43 10.38
N GLN A 88 5.13 18.32 10.88
CA GLN A 88 5.82 17.04 11.01
C GLN A 88 5.12 16.10 11.99
N ILE A 89 4.88 14.86 11.56
CA ILE A 89 4.35 13.77 12.40
C ILE A 89 5.41 12.70 12.65
N ILE A 90 6.23 12.40 11.65
CA ILE A 90 7.20 11.30 11.68
C ILE A 90 8.62 11.85 11.61
N ASP A 91 9.51 11.29 12.41
CA ASP A 91 10.94 11.62 12.36
C ASP A 91 11.58 11.12 11.07
N LYS A 92 12.51 11.92 10.53
CA LYS A 92 13.21 11.61 9.29
C LYS A 92 13.94 10.27 9.38
N GLU A 93 14.57 9.97 10.50
CA GLU A 93 15.31 8.71 10.70
C GLU A 93 14.39 7.50 10.62
N LEU A 94 13.22 7.56 11.26
CA LEU A 94 12.22 6.50 11.21
C LEU A 94 11.69 6.31 9.80
N PHE A 95 11.40 7.41 9.11
CA PHE A 95 10.93 7.39 7.73
C PHE A 95 11.95 6.72 6.79
N GLU A 96 13.23 7.11 6.87
CA GLU A 96 14.30 6.53 6.05
C GLU A 96 14.50 5.03 6.32
N ARG A 97 14.46 4.60 7.59
CA ARG A 97 14.53 3.17 7.94
C ARG A 97 13.38 2.38 7.31
N VAL A 98 12.17 2.92 7.37
CA VAL A 98 10.99 2.31 6.77
C VAL A 98 11.14 2.22 5.24
N GLN A 99 11.62 3.28 4.56
CA GLN A 99 11.86 3.23 3.11
C GLN A 99 12.89 2.17 2.73
N LYS A 100 14.00 2.05 3.47
CA LYS A 100 15.01 1.01 3.24
C LYS A 100 14.42 -0.39 3.38
N LYS A 101 13.61 -0.63 4.40
CA LYS A 101 12.92 -1.92 4.59
C LYS A 101 11.94 -2.23 3.45
N ARG A 102 11.19 -1.23 3.00
CA ARG A 102 10.26 -1.40 1.88
C ARG A 102 10.99 -1.77 0.60
N GLU A 103 12.12 -1.13 0.32
CA GLU A 103 12.94 -1.45 -0.85
C GLU A 103 13.53 -2.86 -0.76
N GLN A 104 14.00 -3.29 0.41
CA GLN A 104 14.46 -4.67 0.63
C GLN A 104 13.35 -5.69 0.35
N VAL A 105 12.16 -5.48 0.90
CA VAL A 105 11.00 -6.36 0.66
C VAL A 105 10.63 -6.41 -0.81
N ARG A 106 10.72 -5.27 -1.52
CA ARG A 106 10.46 -5.20 -2.96
C ARG A 106 11.47 -6.03 -3.76
N ILE A 107 12.75 -5.92 -3.43
CA ILE A 107 13.84 -6.65 -4.09
C ILE A 107 13.70 -8.15 -3.83
N GLU A 108 13.46 -8.55 -2.58
CA GLU A 108 13.27 -9.96 -2.20
C GLU A 108 12.01 -10.55 -2.84
N GLY A 109 10.92 -9.80 -2.85
CA GLY A 109 9.67 -10.20 -3.52
C GLY A 109 9.83 -10.36 -5.03
N SER A 110 10.72 -9.59 -5.64
CA SER A 110 11.03 -9.71 -7.08
C SER A 110 11.93 -10.89 -7.40
N ARG A 111 12.83 -11.27 -6.49
CA ARG A 111 13.77 -12.42 -6.70
C ARG A 111 13.10 -13.78 -6.55
N GLY A 112 11.97 -13.86 -5.89
CA GLY A 112 11.43 -15.15 -5.43
C GLY A 112 10.25 -15.71 -6.21
N LYS A 113 9.71 -15.02 -7.21
CA LYS A 113 8.48 -15.49 -7.85
C LYS A 113 8.48 -15.27 -9.35
N HIS A 114 9.42 -15.87 -10.03
CA HIS A 114 9.07 -16.52 -11.27
C HIS A 114 8.03 -17.60 -10.91
N ARG A 115 6.75 -17.19 -10.79
CA ARG A 115 5.69 -18.20 -10.84
C ARG A 115 5.86 -18.84 -12.20
N PRO A 116 6.27 -20.12 -12.29
CA PRO A 116 6.34 -20.76 -13.58
C PRO A 116 5.00 -20.52 -14.23
N ASN A 117 5.00 -19.96 -15.43
CA ASN A 117 3.79 -19.68 -16.18
C ASN A 117 2.92 -20.93 -16.05
N LYS A 118 1.64 -20.80 -15.77
CA LYS A 118 0.71 -21.95 -15.63
C LYS A 118 0.83 -22.91 -16.81
N ARG A 119 1.32 -22.41 -17.95
CA ARG A 119 1.65 -23.17 -19.16
C ARG A 119 2.90 -24.05 -19.02
N GLU A 120 3.90 -23.65 -18.22
CA GLU A 120 5.14 -24.44 -17.99
C GLU A 120 4.90 -25.65 -17.09
N ARG A 121 3.79 -25.69 -16.35
CA ARG A 121 3.40 -26.83 -15.50
C ARG A 121 2.77 -28.01 -16.26
N LEU A 122 2.42 -27.80 -17.48
CA LEU A 122 1.82 -28.85 -18.31
C LEU A 122 2.90 -29.42 -19.19
N ILE A 123 3.33 -30.66 -18.90
CA ILE A 123 4.41 -31.38 -19.59
C ILE A 123 4.20 -31.41 -21.12
N PHE A 124 2.95 -31.37 -21.58
CA PHE A 124 2.59 -31.41 -23.00
C PHE A 124 2.12 -30.06 -23.57
N SER A 125 2.25 -28.96 -22.81
CA SER A 125 1.84 -27.63 -23.26
C SER A 125 2.72 -27.17 -24.42
N GLY A 126 2.12 -27.00 -25.60
CA GLY A 126 2.80 -26.54 -26.83
C GLY A 126 3.52 -27.62 -27.61
N VAL A 127 3.54 -28.87 -27.13
CA VAL A 127 4.18 -30.00 -27.81
C VAL A 127 3.20 -30.77 -28.70
N LEU A 128 1.95 -30.91 -28.26
CA LEU A 128 0.92 -31.62 -29.00
C LEU A 128 0.36 -30.78 -30.16
N ARG A 129 0.43 -31.30 -31.34
CA ARG A 129 -0.15 -30.71 -32.54
C ARG A 129 -1.13 -31.69 -33.17
N CYS A 130 -2.18 -31.16 -33.77
CA CYS A 130 -3.13 -31.96 -34.53
C CYS A 130 -2.44 -32.58 -35.77
N ALA A 131 -2.63 -33.87 -35.98
CA ALA A 131 -2.02 -34.58 -37.11
C ALA A 131 -2.61 -34.17 -38.48
N GLU A 132 -3.83 -33.63 -38.48
CA GLU A 132 -4.51 -33.23 -39.71
C GLU A 132 -4.24 -31.79 -40.11
N CYS A 133 -4.35 -30.82 -39.14
CA CYS A 133 -4.24 -29.39 -39.43
C CYS A 133 -2.97 -28.72 -38.87
N GLY A 134 -2.15 -29.44 -38.08
CA GLY A 134 -0.92 -28.90 -37.47
C GLY A 134 -1.14 -27.87 -36.37
N CYS A 135 -2.37 -27.54 -36.02
CA CYS A 135 -2.68 -26.57 -34.98
C CYS A 135 -2.26 -27.08 -33.61
N PRO A 136 -1.70 -26.20 -32.73
CA PRO A 136 -1.36 -26.59 -31.38
C PRO A 136 -2.64 -26.80 -30.53
N TYR A 137 -2.67 -27.87 -29.75
CA TYR A 137 -3.75 -28.06 -28.76
C TYR A 137 -3.62 -27.05 -27.64
N SER A 138 -4.72 -26.32 -27.38
CA SER A 138 -4.83 -25.45 -26.19
C SER A 138 -5.54 -26.19 -25.06
N HIS A 139 -4.98 -26.09 -23.85
CA HIS A 139 -5.60 -26.67 -22.68
C HIS A 139 -6.61 -25.66 -22.08
N THR A 140 -7.87 -26.03 -22.05
CA THR A 140 -8.92 -25.27 -21.38
C THR A 140 -9.34 -26.04 -20.12
N ILE A 141 -9.09 -25.43 -18.96
CA ILE A 141 -9.63 -25.95 -17.68
C ILE A 141 -11.05 -25.39 -17.59
N ARG A 142 -12.05 -26.26 -17.65
CA ARG A 142 -13.43 -25.94 -17.23
C ARG A 142 -13.53 -26.23 -15.75
N GLU A 143 -13.95 -25.20 -14.99
CA GLU A 143 -14.40 -25.36 -13.61
C GLU A 143 -15.79 -25.99 -13.59
#